data_4c1ca34d0cb1b104718e4c07403cf7ca
#
_entry.id   4c1ca34d0cb1b104718e4c07403cf7ca
#
_cell.length_a   1.000
_cell.length_b   1.000
_cell.length_c   1.000
_cell.angle_alpha   90.00
_cell.angle_beta   90.00
_cell.angle_gamma   90.00
#
_symmetry.space_group_name_H-M   'P 1'
#
loop_
_entity.id
_entity.type
_entity.pdbx_description
1 polymer ?
#
loop_
_entity_poly.entity_id
_entity_poly.type
_entity_poly.pdbx_seq_one_letter_code
_entity_poly.pdbx_strand_id
1 'polypeptide(L)'
;VQRCFQVKSREGMRRVWICYMCCACVLGGVCNGISEVRELFETDQNGFGTGGQVSMMQLLVWCAIVVWYGAKLLDRERRRQKHPIWKVSFFWKTKFFSGSALMDSGNSLKDPYTGRPVCVLDEETAKKLGISTEKAVRLIPYHSIGRAHGLLRAVTVSELYLRKDGQEKKIADVTVAVGPGRLSRSGGYQMILHPALLEEKKGADHDI
;
A
#
# COMPACT_ATOMS: atom_id res chain seq x y z
N VAL A 1 -11.78 -14.78 18.52
CA VAL A 1 -10.31 -14.57 18.62
C VAL A 1 -9.58 -14.97 17.32
N GLN A 2 -10.14 -15.88 16.49
CA GLN A 2 -9.48 -16.39 15.27
C GLN A 2 -9.50 -15.47 14.03
N ARG A 3 -10.15 -14.31 14.05
CA ARG A 3 -10.25 -13.40 12.89
C ARG A 3 -9.24 -12.25 12.85
N CYS A 4 -8.42 -12.05 13.88
CA CYS A 4 -7.50 -10.91 13.95
C CYS A 4 -6.08 -11.16 13.40
N PHE A 5 -5.69 -12.41 13.13
CA PHE A 5 -4.33 -12.74 12.66
C PHE A 5 -4.33 -13.63 11.42
N GLN A 6 -4.82 -13.12 10.28
CA GLN A 6 -4.48 -13.74 8.99
C GLN A 6 -3.09 -13.25 8.54
N VAL A 7 -2.06 -13.83 9.11
CA VAL A 7 -0.68 -13.64 8.66
C VAL A 7 -0.42 -14.61 7.50
N LYS A 8 -0.67 -14.16 6.27
CA LYS A 8 -0.57 -14.99 5.04
C LYS A 8 0.81 -14.95 4.38
N SER A 9 1.84 -14.36 5.00
CA SER A 9 3.19 -14.32 4.43
C SER A 9 4.27 -14.58 5.48
N ARG A 10 5.40 -15.17 5.05
CA ARG A 10 6.59 -15.37 5.91
C ARG A 10 7.07 -14.06 6.57
N GLU A 11 6.89 -12.93 5.91
CA GLU A 11 7.21 -11.60 6.45
C GLU A 11 6.28 -11.19 7.59
N GLY A 12 5.00 -11.50 7.50
CA GLY A 12 4.05 -11.26 8.59
C GLY A 12 4.38 -12.09 9.84
N MET A 13 4.78 -13.35 9.66
CA MET A 13 5.20 -14.22 10.77
C MET A 13 6.45 -13.66 11.47
N ARG A 14 7.46 -13.22 10.73
CA ARG A 14 8.67 -12.58 11.29
C ARG A 14 8.32 -11.32 12.10
N ARG A 15 7.33 -10.54 11.68
CA ARG A 15 6.88 -9.33 12.41
C ARG A 15 6.24 -9.67 13.74
N VAL A 16 5.37 -10.68 13.75
CA VAL A 16 4.75 -11.17 14.99
C VAL A 16 5.82 -11.68 15.95
N TRP A 17 6.82 -12.41 15.46
CA TRP A 17 7.96 -12.88 16.26
C TRP A 17 8.79 -11.73 16.82
N ILE A 18 9.10 -10.71 16.04
CA ILE A 18 9.83 -9.52 16.49
C ILE A 18 9.03 -8.77 17.56
N CYS A 19 7.73 -8.55 17.35
CA CYS A 19 6.85 -7.91 18.33
C CYS A 19 6.78 -8.72 19.63
N TYR A 20 6.66 -10.04 19.54
CA TYR A 20 6.67 -10.94 20.71
C TYR A 20 8.00 -10.86 21.49
N MET A 21 9.12 -10.91 20.78
CA MET A 21 10.45 -10.76 21.39
C MET A 21 10.62 -9.40 22.06
N CYS A 22 10.20 -8.31 21.44
CA CYS A 22 10.24 -6.98 22.04
C CYS A 22 9.37 -6.91 23.32
N CYS A 23 8.15 -7.45 23.29
CA CYS A 23 7.29 -7.49 24.46
C CYS A 23 7.91 -8.35 25.59
N ALA A 24 8.50 -9.50 25.25
CA ALA A 24 9.16 -10.36 26.22
C ALA A 24 10.38 -9.68 26.87
N CYS A 25 11.20 -8.96 26.08
CA CYS A 25 12.33 -8.20 26.61
C CYS A 25 11.88 -7.05 27.52
N VAL A 26 10.81 -6.33 27.15
CA VAL A 26 10.26 -5.24 28.00
C VAL A 26 9.70 -5.80 29.30
N LEU A 27 8.91 -6.87 29.23
CA LEU A 27 8.36 -7.51 30.43
C LEU A 27 9.45 -8.10 31.32
N GLY A 28 10.43 -8.80 30.74
CA GLY A 28 11.57 -9.34 31.46
C GLY A 28 12.42 -8.25 32.13
N GLY A 29 12.67 -7.14 31.44
CA GLY A 29 13.37 -5.98 31.97
C GLY A 29 12.62 -5.29 33.12
N VAL A 30 11.30 -5.15 33.02
CA VAL A 30 10.45 -4.61 34.08
C VAL A 30 10.45 -5.54 35.30
N CYS A 31 10.31 -6.85 35.12
CA CYS A 31 10.36 -7.81 36.22
C CYS A 31 11.70 -7.83 36.92
N ASN A 32 12.84 -7.79 36.20
CA ASN A 32 14.17 -7.69 36.80
C ASN A 32 14.35 -6.35 37.52
N GLY A 33 13.90 -5.23 36.93
CA GLY A 33 14.00 -3.92 37.61
C GLY A 33 13.22 -3.87 38.93
N ILE A 34 12.07 -4.52 39.01
CA ILE A 34 11.27 -4.59 40.24
C ILE A 34 11.99 -5.46 41.29
N SER A 35 12.61 -6.57 40.90
CA SER A 35 13.38 -7.42 41.84
C SER A 35 14.59 -6.70 42.38
N GLU A 36 15.34 -5.95 41.55
CA GLU A 36 16.48 -5.13 42.03
C GLU A 36 16.04 -4.00 42.99
N VAL A 37 14.94 -3.32 42.68
CA VAL A 37 14.40 -2.30 43.60
C VAL A 37 13.98 -2.92 44.92
N ARG A 38 13.44 -4.13 44.93
CA ARG A 38 13.07 -4.86 46.14
C ARG A 38 14.31 -5.26 46.97
N GLU A 39 15.39 -5.75 46.32
CA GLU A 39 16.65 -6.05 46.96
C GLU A 39 17.31 -4.78 47.58
N LEU A 40 17.20 -3.63 46.92
CA LEU A 40 17.69 -2.34 47.46
C LEU A 40 16.93 -1.91 48.72
N PHE A 41 15.69 -2.28 48.91
CA PHE A 41 14.90 -2.01 50.10
C PHE A 41 15.09 -3.07 51.20
N GLU A 42 15.53 -4.30 50.86
CA GLU A 42 15.76 -5.39 51.82
C GLU A 42 17.23 -5.54 52.24
N THR A 43 18.21 -4.89 51.59
CA THR A 43 19.63 -5.01 51.89
C THR A 43 20.07 -3.93 52.85
N ASP A 44 19.64 -4.06 54.10
CA ASP A 44 20.41 -3.56 55.26
C ASP A 44 20.88 -4.74 56.08
N GLN A 45 21.77 -5.53 55.59
CA GLN A 45 22.77 -6.40 56.29
C GLN A 45 23.33 -7.47 55.31
N ASN A 46 24.66 -7.38 55.18
CA ASN A 46 25.58 -8.35 54.56
C ASN A 46 25.80 -8.24 53.03
N GLY A 47 26.92 -7.62 52.74
CA GLY A 47 27.47 -7.47 51.42
C GLY A 47 27.94 -8.76 50.76
N PHE A 48 28.21 -8.58 49.46
CA PHE A 48 28.84 -9.49 48.51
C PHE A 48 27.91 -10.39 47.69
N GLY A 49 27.47 -9.86 46.54
CA GLY A 49 26.89 -10.64 45.45
C GLY A 49 27.28 -10.04 44.11
N THR A 50 28.35 -10.53 43.49
CA THR A 50 28.76 -10.25 42.13
C THR A 50 27.79 -10.95 41.13
N GLY A 51 26.59 -10.46 41.02
CA GLY A 51 25.69 -10.76 39.90
C GLY A 51 25.82 -9.62 38.91
N GLY A 52 26.12 -9.91 37.67
CA GLY A 52 26.34 -8.91 36.61
C GLY A 52 25.15 -7.95 36.49
N GLN A 53 25.28 -6.81 37.19
CA GLN A 53 24.28 -5.75 37.15
C GLN A 53 24.21 -5.18 35.76
N VAL A 54 23.18 -5.58 35.01
CA VAL A 54 22.81 -4.84 33.81
C VAL A 54 22.31 -3.48 34.30
N SER A 55 23.16 -2.45 34.15
CA SER A 55 22.82 -1.11 34.59
C SER A 55 21.47 -0.69 34.01
N MET A 56 20.59 -0.09 34.83
CA MET A 56 19.31 0.50 34.38
C MET A 56 19.51 1.38 33.15
N MET A 57 20.63 2.07 33.05
CA MET A 57 21.01 2.86 31.87
C MET A 57 21.19 2.02 30.61
N GLN A 58 21.76 0.82 30.71
CA GLN A 58 21.90 -0.08 29.55
C GLN A 58 20.55 -0.58 29.07
N LEU A 59 19.65 -0.93 29.99
CA LEU A 59 18.29 -1.33 29.64
C LEU A 59 17.51 -0.20 28.93
N LEU A 60 17.59 1.03 29.43
CA LEU A 60 16.98 2.20 28.81
C LEU A 60 17.54 2.46 27.41
N VAL A 61 18.85 2.32 27.20
CA VAL A 61 19.48 2.48 25.87
C VAL A 61 19.00 1.40 24.93
N TRP A 62 18.93 0.13 25.33
CA TRP A 62 18.42 -0.95 24.49
C TRP A 62 16.94 -0.77 24.14
N CYS A 63 16.11 -0.37 25.12
CA CYS A 63 14.71 -0.03 24.87
C CYS A 63 14.57 1.11 23.87
N ALA A 64 15.35 2.18 24.01
CA ALA A 64 15.33 3.31 23.07
C ALA A 64 15.73 2.89 21.66
N ILE A 65 16.75 2.03 21.51
CA ILE A 65 17.18 1.49 20.21
C ILE A 65 16.06 0.64 19.58
N VAL A 66 15.43 -0.23 20.34
CA VAL A 66 14.35 -1.11 19.86
C VAL A 66 13.13 -0.29 19.43
N VAL A 67 12.72 0.70 20.23
CA VAL A 67 11.61 1.61 19.89
C VAL A 67 11.92 2.44 18.65
N TRP A 68 13.14 2.99 18.57
CA TRP A 68 13.58 3.76 17.40
C TRP A 68 13.60 2.92 16.13
N TYR A 69 14.15 1.70 16.20
CA TYR A 69 14.23 0.79 15.06
C TYR A 69 12.84 0.30 14.64
N GLY A 70 11.97 -0.02 15.61
CA GLY A 70 10.58 -0.41 15.38
C GLY A 70 9.78 0.71 14.72
N ALA A 71 9.90 1.95 15.20
CA ALA A 71 9.27 3.12 14.61
C ALA A 71 9.74 3.35 13.16
N LYS A 72 11.04 3.20 12.89
CA LYS A 72 11.62 3.32 11.56
C LYS A 72 11.14 2.24 10.59
N LEU A 73 10.97 1.00 11.08
CA LEU A 73 10.40 -0.09 10.28
C LEU A 73 8.93 0.15 9.95
N LEU A 74 8.14 0.60 10.92
CA LEU A 74 6.72 0.93 10.72
C LEU A 74 6.55 2.11 9.75
N ASP A 75 7.40 3.11 9.85
CA ASP A 75 7.34 4.27 8.93
C ASP A 75 7.74 3.87 7.49
N ARG A 76 8.72 2.98 7.35
CA ARG A 76 9.11 2.40 6.06
C ARG A 76 7.99 1.59 5.42
N GLU A 77 7.24 0.84 6.24
CA GLU A 77 6.09 0.06 5.80
C GLU A 77 4.91 0.95 5.41
N ARG A 78 4.60 1.98 6.22
CA ARG A 78 3.59 2.99 5.91
C ARG A 78 3.90 3.73 4.61
N ARG A 79 5.17 4.02 4.32
CA ARG A 79 5.59 4.62 3.05
C ARG A 79 5.43 3.68 1.87
N ARG A 80 5.66 2.37 2.06
CA ARG A 80 5.42 1.34 1.03
C ARG A 80 3.94 1.12 0.73
N GLN A 81 3.08 1.24 1.74
CA GLN A 81 1.63 1.07 1.57
C GLN A 81 0.95 2.33 1.03
N LYS A 82 1.57 3.51 1.19
CA LYS A 82 0.90 4.78 0.92
C LYS A 82 0.50 4.98 -0.54
N HIS A 83 1.16 4.39 -1.52
CA HIS A 83 0.74 4.48 -2.93
C HIS A 83 1.55 3.49 -3.78
N PRO A 84 1.09 2.28 -4.01
CA PRO A 84 1.78 1.34 -4.89
C PRO A 84 1.79 1.87 -6.31
N ILE A 85 2.96 2.30 -6.78
CA ILE A 85 3.17 2.70 -8.16
C ILE A 85 3.44 1.44 -8.98
N TRP A 86 2.69 1.30 -10.06
CA TRP A 86 2.82 0.24 -11.04
C TRP A 86 3.39 0.81 -12.34
N LYS A 87 4.16 0.03 -13.06
CA LYS A 87 4.45 0.31 -14.46
C LYS A 87 3.28 -0.20 -15.29
N VAL A 88 2.80 0.65 -16.18
CA VAL A 88 1.69 0.32 -17.08
C VAL A 88 2.11 0.51 -18.52
N SER A 89 1.64 -0.36 -19.40
CA SER A 89 1.80 -0.19 -20.83
C SER A 89 0.57 -0.70 -21.57
N PHE A 90 0.22 -0.02 -22.65
CA PHE A 90 -0.86 -0.42 -23.55
C PHE A 90 -0.69 0.21 -24.92
N PHE A 91 -1.37 -0.34 -25.91
CA PHE A 91 -1.51 0.23 -27.23
C PHE A 91 -2.86 0.94 -27.38
N TRP A 92 -2.82 2.14 -27.94
CA TRP A 92 -4.00 2.82 -28.41
C TRP A 92 -3.88 3.07 -29.90
N LYS A 93 -4.67 2.34 -30.70
CA LYS A 93 -4.49 2.27 -32.16
C LYS A 93 -3.04 1.90 -32.51
N THR A 94 -2.31 2.80 -33.14
CA THR A 94 -0.90 2.61 -33.54
C THR A 94 0.10 3.16 -32.51
N LYS A 95 -0.36 3.83 -31.46
CA LYS A 95 0.51 4.48 -30.49
C LYS A 95 0.70 3.61 -29.25
N PHE A 96 1.94 3.49 -28.81
CA PHE A 96 2.31 2.79 -27.58
C PHE A 96 2.45 3.77 -26.44
N PHE A 97 1.87 3.43 -25.30
CA PHE A 97 2.06 4.12 -24.04
C PHE A 97 2.81 3.23 -23.04
N SER A 98 3.81 3.78 -22.38
CA SER A 98 4.45 3.18 -21.22
C SER A 98 4.70 4.26 -20.18
N GLY A 99 4.27 4.02 -18.96
CA GLY A 99 4.35 5.01 -17.89
C GLY A 99 4.15 4.42 -16.50
N SER A 100 4.02 5.32 -15.52
CA SER A 100 3.75 4.95 -14.14
C SER A 100 2.28 5.18 -13.80
N ALA A 101 1.70 4.29 -13.04
CA ALA A 101 0.33 4.38 -12.57
C ALA A 101 0.26 4.20 -11.06
N LEU A 102 -0.59 5.00 -10.45
CA LEU A 102 -0.92 4.91 -9.03
C LEU A 102 -2.09 3.95 -8.84
N MET A 103 -1.94 2.95 -7.98
CA MET A 103 -3.07 2.16 -7.51
C MET A 103 -3.77 2.93 -6.40
N ASP A 104 -4.97 3.42 -6.69
CA ASP A 104 -5.75 4.22 -5.74
C ASP A 104 -6.93 3.41 -5.20
N SER A 105 -6.85 3.04 -3.92
CA SER A 105 -7.95 2.35 -3.23
C SER A 105 -9.22 3.20 -3.08
N GLY A 106 -9.10 4.52 -3.25
CA GLY A 106 -10.23 5.45 -3.26
C GLY A 106 -10.93 5.57 -4.61
N ASN A 107 -10.33 5.04 -5.69
CA ASN A 107 -10.96 5.05 -7.00
C ASN A 107 -12.11 4.03 -7.05
N SER A 108 -13.34 4.54 -7.01
CA SER A 108 -14.59 3.76 -7.11
C SER A 108 -15.30 3.94 -8.46
N LEU A 109 -14.64 4.55 -9.45
CA LEU A 109 -15.25 4.83 -10.75
C LEU A 109 -15.59 3.54 -11.49
N LYS A 110 -16.85 3.44 -11.92
CA LYS A 110 -17.35 2.35 -12.77
C LYS A 110 -18.02 2.92 -14.01
N ASP A 111 -17.87 2.23 -15.10
CA ASP A 111 -18.60 2.51 -16.33
C ASP A 111 -20.11 2.20 -16.10
N PRO A 112 -21.00 3.17 -16.18
CA PRO A 112 -22.42 2.97 -15.91
C PRO A 112 -23.10 2.00 -16.90
N TYR A 113 -22.52 1.79 -18.09
CA TYR A 113 -23.07 0.91 -19.10
C TYR A 113 -22.62 -0.54 -18.97
N THR A 114 -21.38 -0.75 -18.50
CA THR A 114 -20.78 -2.09 -18.45
C THR A 114 -20.50 -2.58 -17.03
N GLY A 115 -20.61 -1.69 -16.01
CA GLY A 115 -20.25 -1.98 -14.64
C GLY A 115 -18.73 -2.19 -14.43
N ARG A 116 -17.92 -2.08 -15.48
CA ARG A 116 -16.48 -2.33 -15.43
C ARG A 116 -15.72 -1.23 -14.67
N PRO A 117 -14.62 -1.56 -14.00
CA PRO A 117 -13.78 -0.59 -13.34
C PRO A 117 -13.14 0.38 -14.34
N VAL A 118 -13.04 1.66 -13.96
CA VAL A 118 -12.50 2.72 -14.81
C VAL A 118 -11.18 3.21 -14.24
N CYS A 119 -10.16 3.22 -15.10
CA CYS A 119 -8.88 3.88 -14.81
C CYS A 119 -8.91 5.32 -15.32
N VAL A 120 -8.11 6.19 -14.72
CA VAL A 120 -8.03 7.59 -15.12
C VAL A 120 -6.64 7.89 -15.67
N LEU A 121 -6.56 8.44 -16.87
CA LEU A 121 -5.32 8.86 -17.53
C LEU A 121 -5.21 10.39 -17.50
N ASP A 122 -4.02 10.93 -17.36
CA ASP A 122 -3.84 12.37 -17.39
C ASP A 122 -4.16 12.96 -18.79
N GLU A 123 -4.56 14.23 -18.79
CA GLU A 123 -4.98 14.91 -20.01
C GLU A 123 -3.84 15.08 -21.02
N GLU A 124 -2.62 15.33 -20.55
CA GLU A 124 -1.45 15.54 -21.40
C GLU A 124 -1.09 14.26 -22.15
N THR A 125 -1.07 13.13 -21.45
CA THR A 125 -0.83 11.82 -22.03
C THR A 125 -1.96 11.41 -22.98
N ALA A 126 -3.20 11.67 -22.61
CA ALA A 126 -4.35 11.41 -23.47
C ALA A 126 -4.29 12.22 -24.78
N LYS A 127 -3.85 13.48 -24.74
CA LYS A 127 -3.62 14.30 -25.92
C LYS A 127 -2.51 13.71 -26.81
N LYS A 128 -1.38 13.31 -26.26
CA LYS A 128 -0.25 12.69 -27.00
C LYS A 128 -0.69 11.41 -27.71
N LEU A 129 -1.54 10.62 -27.08
CA LEU A 129 -2.09 9.40 -27.65
C LEU A 129 -3.22 9.65 -28.68
N GLY A 130 -3.80 10.85 -28.67
CA GLY A 130 -4.95 11.18 -29.51
C GLY A 130 -6.31 10.72 -28.94
N ILE A 131 -6.34 10.27 -27.69
CA ILE A 131 -7.58 9.84 -27.01
C ILE A 131 -8.52 11.02 -26.81
N SER A 132 -7.99 12.20 -26.50
CA SER A 132 -8.79 13.41 -26.27
C SER A 132 -9.57 13.88 -27.50
N THR A 133 -9.13 13.52 -28.70
CA THR A 133 -9.78 13.89 -29.98
C THR A 133 -10.66 12.79 -30.54
N GLU A 134 -10.75 11.65 -29.89
CA GLU A 134 -11.56 10.52 -30.33
C GLU A 134 -13.05 10.88 -30.32
N LYS A 135 -13.75 10.54 -31.39
CA LYS A 135 -15.18 10.80 -31.53
C LYS A 135 -16.05 9.74 -30.84
N ALA A 136 -15.60 8.49 -30.87
CA ALA A 136 -16.29 7.37 -30.24
C ALA A 136 -15.90 7.22 -28.77
N VAL A 137 -16.32 8.16 -27.92
CA VAL A 137 -16.05 8.14 -26.48
C VAL A 137 -17.34 7.89 -25.71
N ARG A 138 -17.18 7.21 -24.57
CA ARG A 138 -18.22 7.13 -23.55
C ARG A 138 -18.05 8.29 -22.57
N LEU A 139 -19.17 8.78 -22.04
CA LEU A 139 -19.18 9.78 -21.00
C LEU A 139 -19.46 9.09 -19.66
N ILE A 140 -18.51 9.18 -18.74
CA ILE A 140 -18.60 8.58 -17.42
C ILE A 140 -18.84 9.68 -16.39
N PRO A 141 -19.96 9.65 -15.67
CA PRO A 141 -20.20 10.60 -14.58
C PRO A 141 -19.24 10.34 -13.43
N TYR A 142 -18.69 11.40 -12.86
CA TYR A 142 -17.83 11.32 -11.68
C TYR A 142 -18.16 12.42 -10.69
N HIS A 143 -17.89 12.13 -9.44
CA HIS A 143 -17.97 13.08 -8.33
C HIS A 143 -16.58 13.26 -7.73
N SER A 144 -16.19 14.48 -7.45
CA SER A 144 -14.93 14.78 -6.75
C SER A 144 -15.12 15.91 -5.76
N ILE A 145 -14.18 16.02 -4.81
CA ILE A 145 -14.15 17.14 -3.87
C ILE A 145 -14.03 18.44 -4.68
N GLY A 146 -15.06 19.31 -4.59
CA GLY A 146 -15.13 20.57 -5.33
C GLY A 146 -15.87 20.54 -6.68
N ARG A 147 -16.29 19.36 -7.18
CA ARG A 147 -17.19 19.23 -8.33
C ARG A 147 -18.23 18.16 -8.08
N ALA A 148 -19.47 18.59 -7.84
CA ALA A 148 -20.59 17.69 -7.56
C ALA A 148 -20.98 16.83 -8.77
N HIS A 149 -20.81 17.35 -10.01
CA HIS A 149 -21.15 16.67 -11.25
C HIS A 149 -20.08 16.96 -12.30
N GLY A 150 -19.41 15.92 -12.76
CA GLY A 150 -18.45 15.97 -13.86
C GLY A 150 -18.68 14.81 -14.83
N LEU A 151 -18.27 15.00 -16.08
CA LEU A 151 -18.28 13.95 -17.10
C LEU A 151 -16.85 13.75 -17.59
N LEU A 152 -16.37 12.53 -17.55
CA LEU A 152 -15.08 12.13 -18.10
C LEU A 152 -15.30 11.42 -19.44
N ARG A 153 -14.49 11.78 -20.43
CA ARG A 153 -14.45 11.06 -21.70
C ARG A 153 -13.65 9.79 -21.51
N ALA A 154 -14.18 8.65 -21.89
CA ALA A 154 -13.52 7.36 -21.72
C ALA A 154 -13.52 6.55 -23.02
N VAL A 155 -12.49 5.74 -23.16
CA VAL A 155 -12.30 4.77 -24.25
C VAL A 155 -12.02 3.40 -23.67
N THR A 156 -12.22 2.35 -24.45
CA THR A 156 -11.84 0.99 -24.06
C THR A 156 -10.53 0.65 -24.73
N VAL A 157 -9.54 0.24 -23.95
CA VAL A 157 -8.24 -0.28 -24.40
C VAL A 157 -8.32 -1.79 -24.39
N SER A 158 -7.95 -2.43 -25.50
CA SER A 158 -8.05 -3.88 -25.66
C SER A 158 -7.19 -4.64 -24.66
N GLU A 159 -5.99 -4.15 -24.37
CA GLU A 159 -5.05 -4.81 -23.45
C GLU A 159 -4.28 -3.79 -22.64
N LEU A 160 -4.23 -4.02 -21.33
CA LEU A 160 -3.43 -3.26 -20.37
C LEU A 160 -2.45 -4.20 -19.68
N TYR A 161 -1.18 -3.89 -19.74
CA TYR A 161 -0.13 -4.63 -19.05
C TYR A 161 0.27 -3.88 -17.79
N LEU A 162 0.21 -4.55 -16.66
CA LEU A 162 0.63 -4.05 -15.35
C LEU A 162 1.86 -4.81 -14.90
N ARG A 163 2.92 -4.09 -14.53
CA ARG A 163 4.17 -4.70 -14.02
C ARG A 163 4.56 -4.07 -12.68
N LYS A 164 4.84 -4.93 -11.71
CA LYS A 164 5.35 -4.52 -10.39
C LYS A 164 6.12 -5.67 -9.75
N ASP A 165 7.31 -5.38 -9.19
CA ASP A 165 8.14 -6.32 -8.42
C ASP A 165 8.38 -7.67 -9.15
N GLY A 166 8.58 -7.63 -10.48
CA GLY A 166 8.78 -8.82 -11.31
C GLY A 166 7.51 -9.57 -11.71
N GLN A 167 6.35 -9.18 -11.16
CA GLN A 167 5.06 -9.73 -11.57
C GLN A 167 4.49 -8.91 -12.73
N GLU A 168 3.96 -9.60 -13.73
CA GLU A 168 3.26 -9.01 -14.86
C GLU A 168 1.83 -9.55 -14.93
N LYS A 169 0.88 -8.65 -15.09
CA LYS A 169 -0.53 -9.00 -15.25
C LYS A 169 -1.08 -8.32 -16.50
N LYS A 170 -1.67 -9.11 -17.39
CA LYS A 170 -2.39 -8.65 -18.58
C LYS A 170 -3.88 -8.59 -18.28
N ILE A 171 -4.52 -7.48 -18.61
CA ILE A 171 -5.95 -7.27 -18.40
C ILE A 171 -6.58 -6.84 -19.72
N ALA A 172 -7.61 -7.54 -20.15
CA ALA A 172 -8.33 -7.22 -21.38
C ALA A 172 -9.46 -6.21 -21.13
N ASP A 173 -9.81 -5.46 -22.18
CA ASP A 173 -10.97 -4.56 -22.24
C ASP A 173 -11.07 -3.57 -21.07
N VAL A 174 -10.00 -2.83 -20.83
CA VAL A 174 -9.94 -1.85 -19.74
C VAL A 174 -10.52 -0.51 -20.17
N THR A 175 -11.47 0.02 -19.40
CA THR A 175 -12.01 1.36 -19.62
C THR A 175 -11.06 2.40 -19.02
N VAL A 176 -10.60 3.32 -19.87
CA VAL A 176 -9.68 4.39 -19.52
C VAL A 176 -10.35 5.73 -19.76
N ALA A 177 -10.58 6.50 -18.69
CA ALA A 177 -11.15 7.84 -18.75
C ALA A 177 -10.03 8.91 -18.75
N VAL A 178 -10.28 10.02 -19.39
CA VAL A 178 -9.37 11.17 -19.42
C VAL A 178 -9.72 12.10 -18.26
N GLY A 179 -8.78 12.23 -17.30
CA GLY A 179 -8.91 13.13 -16.16
C GLY A 179 -8.71 14.60 -16.54
N PRO A 180 -9.23 15.53 -15.74
CA PRO A 180 -9.00 16.95 -15.94
C PRO A 180 -7.57 17.34 -15.54
N GLY A 181 -6.75 17.69 -16.49
CA GLY A 181 -5.38 18.16 -16.26
C GLY A 181 -4.38 17.09 -15.85
N ARG A 182 -3.35 17.47 -15.11
CA ARG A 182 -2.32 16.56 -14.60
C ARG A 182 -2.78 15.87 -13.32
N LEU A 183 -2.67 14.55 -13.26
CA LEU A 183 -3.04 13.75 -12.09
C LEU A 183 -2.01 13.87 -10.96
N SER A 184 -0.73 14.00 -11.29
CA SER A 184 0.35 14.17 -10.32
C SER A 184 1.02 15.52 -10.49
N ARG A 185 1.11 16.32 -9.40
CA ARG A 185 1.85 17.60 -9.39
C ARG A 185 3.35 17.40 -9.59
N SER A 186 3.90 16.28 -9.07
CA SER A 186 5.32 15.93 -9.18
C SER A 186 5.67 15.12 -10.42
N GLY A 187 4.70 14.75 -11.25
CA GLY A 187 4.91 13.89 -12.43
C GLY A 187 5.19 12.42 -12.10
N GLY A 188 5.00 12.00 -10.87
CA GLY A 188 5.34 10.65 -10.42
C GLY A 188 4.50 9.53 -11.05
N TYR A 189 3.34 9.86 -11.57
CA TYR A 189 2.46 8.93 -12.29
C TYR A 189 1.58 9.68 -13.28
N GLN A 190 1.18 8.99 -14.35
CA GLN A 190 0.33 9.51 -15.42
C GLN A 190 -1.05 8.87 -15.45
N MET A 191 -1.25 7.80 -14.68
CA MET A 191 -2.50 7.05 -14.65
C MET A 191 -2.88 6.69 -13.23
N ILE A 192 -4.18 6.62 -12.94
CA ILE A 192 -4.75 6.08 -11.70
C ILE A 192 -5.47 4.79 -12.05
N LEU A 193 -5.11 3.71 -11.36
CA LEU A 193 -5.71 2.39 -11.54
C LEU A 193 -6.84 2.17 -10.54
N HIS A 194 -7.86 1.45 -11.00
CA HIS A 194 -8.93 0.99 -10.12
C HIS A 194 -8.49 -0.29 -9.37
N PRO A 195 -8.73 -0.41 -8.05
CA PRO A 195 -8.26 -1.56 -7.26
C PRO A 195 -8.83 -2.90 -7.73
N ALA A 196 -10.06 -2.92 -8.22
CA ALA A 196 -10.70 -4.15 -8.74
C ALA A 196 -9.98 -4.78 -9.95
N LEU A 197 -9.04 -4.09 -10.60
CA LEU A 197 -8.21 -4.68 -11.66
C LEU A 197 -7.24 -5.74 -11.15
N LEU A 198 -6.89 -5.69 -9.86
CA LEU A 198 -6.00 -6.67 -9.22
C LEU A 198 -6.78 -7.80 -8.55
N GLU A 199 -8.05 -7.58 -8.23
CA GLU A 199 -8.92 -8.63 -7.71
C GLU A 199 -9.18 -9.61 -8.86
N GLU A 200 -8.73 -10.85 -8.71
CA GLU A 200 -9.11 -11.92 -9.64
C GLU A 200 -10.63 -12.08 -9.60
N LYS A 201 -11.27 -12.08 -10.76
CA LYS A 201 -12.63 -12.61 -10.88
C LYS A 201 -12.61 -14.06 -10.39
N LYS A 202 -12.89 -14.28 -9.11
CA LYS A 202 -13.28 -15.58 -8.60
C LYS A 202 -14.62 -15.91 -9.22
N GLY A 203 -14.62 -16.80 -10.21
CA GLY A 203 -15.86 -17.42 -10.68
C GLY A 203 -16.36 -16.90 -12.01
N ALA A 204 -15.83 -17.46 -13.10
CA ALA A 204 -16.55 -17.71 -14.34
C ALA A 204 -16.00 -19.02 -14.93
N ASP A 205 -16.11 -20.08 -14.13
CA ASP A 205 -16.03 -21.46 -14.61
C ASP A 205 -17.05 -22.24 -13.78
N HIS A 206 -18.27 -22.21 -14.26
CA HIS A 206 -19.29 -23.27 -14.11
C HIS A 206 -20.53 -22.75 -14.79
N ASP A 207 -20.70 -23.22 -16.01
CA ASP A 207 -21.94 -23.78 -16.54
C ASP A 207 -21.77 -24.00 -18.05
N ILE A 208 -21.35 -25.20 -18.39
CA ILE A 208 -21.77 -25.96 -19.56
C ILE A 208 -22.00 -27.38 -19.11
#